data_fd2c79435a6b50c3375d49aae1f0b2d2
#
_entry.id   fd2c79435a6b50c3375d49aae1f0b2d2
#
_cell.length_a   1.000
_cell.length_b   1.000
_cell.length_c   1.000
_cell.angle_alpha   90.00
_cell.angle_beta   90.00
_cell.angle_gamma   90.00
#
_symmetry.space_group_name_H-M   'P 1'
#
loop_
_entity.id
_entity.type
_entity.pdbx_description
1 polymer ?
#
loop_
_entity_poly.entity_id
_entity_poly.type
_entity_poly.pdbx_seq_one_letter_code
_entity_poly.pdbx_strand_id
1 'polypeptide(L)' 'MSVTVHFKDTSTNKITSLEYETGAVIPKQGDHIVSPFNADRAALVSEVTGDGKRQPFSVLCAE' A
#
# COMPACT_ATOMS: atom_id res chain seq x y z
N MET A 1 -9.12 -16.10 3.17
CA MET A 1 -7.75 -15.79 3.60
C MET A 1 -7.42 -14.36 3.20
N SER A 2 -6.60 -13.69 3.98
CA SER A 2 -6.23 -12.30 3.72
C SER A 2 -4.73 -12.19 3.42
N VAL A 3 -4.37 -11.12 2.74
CA VAL A 3 -2.98 -10.78 2.43
C VAL A 3 -2.67 -9.47 3.12
N THR A 4 -1.60 -9.44 3.90
CA THR A 4 -1.16 -8.23 4.57
C THR A 4 -0.37 -7.36 3.60
N VAL A 5 -0.75 -6.09 3.50
CA VAL A 5 -0.05 -5.11 2.66
C VAL A 5 0.45 -3.98 3.57
N HIS A 6 1.74 -3.75 3.55
CA HIS A 6 2.37 -2.69 4.32
C HIS A 6 2.45 -1.43 3.47
N PHE A 7 2.03 -0.31 4.05
CA PHE A 7 2.10 0.99 3.39
C PHE A 7 3.05 1.90 4.13
N LYS A 8 3.88 2.60 3.39
CA LYS A 8 4.77 3.62 3.94
C LYS A 8 4.56 4.92 3.18
N ASP A 9 4.32 5.99 3.93
CA ASP A 9 4.26 7.33 3.37
C ASP A 9 5.67 7.91 3.33
N THR A 10 6.18 8.17 2.13
CA THR A 10 7.54 8.67 1.97
C THR A 10 7.69 10.14 2.34
N SER A 11 6.58 10.88 2.42
CA SER A 11 6.65 12.29 2.81
C SER A 11 6.65 12.49 4.33
N THR A 12 6.05 11.59 5.10
CA THR A 12 5.96 11.72 6.56
C THR A 12 6.66 10.58 7.30
N ASN A 13 7.15 9.56 6.59
CA ASN A 13 7.76 8.34 7.15
C ASN A 13 6.81 7.54 8.04
N LYS A 14 5.51 7.70 7.87
CA LYS A 14 4.54 6.89 8.59
C LYS A 14 4.39 5.53 7.94
N ILE A 15 4.15 4.52 8.75
CA ILE A 15 3.98 3.15 8.29
C ILE A 15 2.67 2.62 8.86
N THR A 16 1.91 1.93 8.02
CA THR A 16 0.72 1.20 8.45
C THR A 16 0.59 -0.07 7.63
N SER A 17 -0.30 -0.96 8.04
CA SER A 17 -0.61 -2.16 7.27
C SER A 17 -2.11 -2.32 7.15
N LEU A 18 -2.53 -2.84 6.01
CA LEU A 18 -3.92 -3.16 5.75
C LEU A 18 -4.02 -4.61 5.31
N GLU A 19 -5.15 -5.25 5.59
CA GLU A 19 -5.40 -6.60 5.12
C GLU A 19 -6.34 -6.55 3.90
N TYR A 20 -5.91 -7.22 2.84
CA TYR A 20 -6.68 -7.37 1.62
C TYR A 20 -7.14 -8.82 1.50
N GLU A 21 -8.31 -9.04 0.95
CA GLU A 21 -8.74 -10.40 0.67
C GLU A 21 -7.92 -11.00 -0.45
N THR A 22 -7.74 -12.33 -0.40
CA THR A 22 -7.05 -13.05 -1.46
C THR A 22 -7.77 -12.82 -2.78
N GLY A 23 -7.01 -12.41 -3.79
CA GLY A 23 -7.56 -12.07 -5.10
C GLY A 23 -7.93 -10.60 -5.28
N ALA A 24 -7.85 -9.80 -4.22
CA ALA A 24 -8.07 -8.36 -4.35
C ALA A 24 -6.98 -7.71 -5.19
N VAL A 25 -7.32 -6.60 -5.84
CA VAL A 25 -6.36 -5.85 -6.65
C VAL A 25 -5.45 -5.05 -5.72
N ILE A 26 -4.15 -5.30 -5.82
CA ILE A 26 -3.15 -4.57 -5.05
C ILE A 26 -2.72 -3.35 -5.86
N PRO A 27 -2.57 -2.17 -5.23
CA PRO A 27 -2.10 -0.98 -5.94
C PRO A 27 -0.75 -1.22 -6.61
N LYS A 28 -0.55 -0.58 -7.75
CA LYS A 28 0.69 -0.70 -8.52
C LYS A 28 1.36 0.66 -8.62
N GLN A 29 2.61 0.65 -9.06
CA GLN A 29 3.34 1.89 -9.30
C GLN A 29 2.56 2.80 -10.27
N GLY A 30 2.42 4.05 -9.88
CA GLY A 30 1.68 5.03 -10.66
C GLY A 30 0.20 5.13 -10.34
N ASP A 31 -0.34 4.23 -9.52
CA ASP A 31 -1.74 4.27 -9.14
C ASP A 31 -2.01 5.36 -8.11
N HIS A 32 -3.20 5.96 -8.21
CA HIS A 32 -3.70 6.85 -7.17
C HIS A 32 -4.65 6.06 -6.28
N ILE A 33 -4.40 6.10 -4.98
CA ILE A 33 -5.22 5.41 -3.99
C ILE A 33 -5.65 6.38 -2.92
N VAL A 34 -6.68 5.99 -2.16
CA VAL A 34 -7.02 6.72 -0.94
C VAL A 34 -5.87 6.52 0.06
N SER A 35 -5.37 7.61 0.63
CA SER A 35 -4.26 7.53 1.58
C SER A 35 -4.64 6.62 2.75
N PRO A 36 -3.81 5.62 3.08
CA PRO A 36 -4.07 4.77 4.24
C PRO A 36 -3.88 5.50 5.57
N PHE A 37 -3.32 6.70 5.53
CA PHE A 37 -3.08 7.51 6.73
C PHE A 37 -4.10 8.62 6.89
N ASN A 38 -4.77 9.02 5.79
CA ASN A 38 -5.75 10.09 5.82
C ASN A 38 -6.77 9.85 4.71
N ALA A 39 -7.98 9.45 5.08
CA ALA A 39 -9.02 9.09 4.11
C ALA A 39 -9.51 10.27 3.27
N ASP A 40 -9.22 11.49 3.65
CA ASP A 40 -9.60 12.69 2.90
C ASP A 40 -8.61 13.05 1.80
N ARG A 41 -7.51 12.31 1.69
CA ARG A 41 -6.46 12.60 0.71
C ARG A 41 -6.20 11.39 -0.16
N ALA A 42 -5.73 11.67 -1.37
CA ALA A 42 -5.25 10.63 -2.26
C ALA A 42 -3.73 10.51 -2.12
N ALA A 43 -3.22 9.31 -2.32
CA ALA A 43 -1.79 9.05 -2.32
C ALA A 43 -1.39 8.46 -3.67
N LEU A 44 -0.22 8.85 -4.17
CA LEU A 44 0.34 8.28 -5.38
C LEU A 44 1.31 7.17 -4.98
N VAL A 45 1.09 5.99 -5.53
CA VAL A 45 1.97 4.84 -5.31
C VAL A 45 3.23 5.02 -6.14
N SER A 46 4.39 5.04 -5.48
CA SER A 46 5.68 5.22 -6.15
C SER A 46 6.38 3.89 -6.39
N GLU A 47 6.19 2.90 -5.53
CA GLU A 47 6.83 1.60 -5.70
C GLU A 47 6.05 0.54 -4.94
N VAL A 48 6.02 -0.67 -5.50
CA VAL A 48 5.43 -1.83 -4.85
C VAL A 48 6.43 -2.97 -4.90
N THR A 49 6.70 -3.57 -3.76
CA THR A 49 7.61 -4.72 -3.64
C THR A 49 6.89 -5.87 -2.92
N GLY A 50 7.47 -7.07 -3.03
CA GLY A 50 6.89 -8.26 -2.43
C GLY A 50 6.02 -9.03 -3.42
N ASP A 51 5.72 -10.28 -3.09
CA ASP A 51 4.92 -11.15 -3.94
C ASP A 51 3.62 -11.62 -3.27
N GLY A 52 3.41 -11.27 -2.02
CA GLY A 52 2.26 -11.70 -1.26
C GLY A 52 2.29 -13.15 -0.82
N LYS A 53 3.36 -13.89 -1.14
CA LYS A 53 3.53 -15.30 -0.78
C LYS A 53 4.67 -15.50 0.20
N ARG A 54 5.90 -15.22 -0.23
CA ARG A 54 7.09 -15.34 0.62
C ARG A 54 7.32 -14.08 1.42
N GLN A 55 7.02 -12.94 0.82
CA GLN A 55 7.16 -11.64 1.46
C GLN A 55 5.84 -10.89 1.34
N PRO A 56 5.41 -10.20 2.39
CA PRO A 56 4.23 -9.36 2.29
C PRO A 56 4.46 -8.24 1.28
N PHE A 57 3.39 -7.76 0.67
CA PHE A 57 3.47 -6.60 -0.19
C PHE A 57 3.90 -5.38 0.62
N SER A 58 4.76 -4.58 0.03
CA SER A 58 5.20 -3.31 0.61
C SER A 58 4.98 -2.21 -0.42
N VAL A 59 4.17 -1.22 -0.06
CA VAL A 59 3.78 -0.15 -0.98
C VAL A 59 4.34 1.16 -0.45
N LEU A 60 5.14 1.83 -1.28
CA LEU A 60 5.60 3.17 -1.00
C LEU A 60 4.66 4.15 -1.68
N CYS A 61 4.09 5.06 -0.93
CA CYS A 61 3.18 6.05 -1.45
C CYS A 61 3.49 7.43 -0.87
N ALA A 62 2.93 8.47 -1.50
CA ALA A 62 3.09 9.84 -1.04
C ALA A 62 1.78 10.59 -1.27
N GLU A 63 1.35 11.31 -0.24
CA GLU A 63 0.18 12.18 -0.35
C GLU A 63 0.44 13.39 -1.25
#